data_bed93d1e664852033fd88dbe6dea9495
#
_entry.id   bed93d1e664852033fd88dbe6dea9495
#
_cell.length_a   1.000
_cell.length_b   1.000
_cell.length_c   1.000
_cell.angle_alpha   90.00
_cell.angle_beta   90.00
_cell.angle_gamma   90.00
#
_symmetry.space_group_name_H-M   'P 1'
#
loop_
_entity.id
_entity.type
_entity.pdbx_description
1 polymer ?
#
loop_
_entity_poly.entity_id
_entity_poly.type
_entity_poly.pdbx_seq_one_letter_code
_entity_poly.pdbx_strand_id
1 'polypeptide(L)'
;QDVLDMNIQNSYSEDYTDPYTSSFLHEPVCGWRLPDDSNYKIVQEEFLNSIESIKGETLENKSDLSHYKSANTDVLGVVIEKISGKKLKDWLLEAVEAAGFEDAMYMGTDRDSMPWISGGGCLISRDFLRYGLLFSRRGHGVENRKVGSEKFLSQTLVNKGTKYMELSPNKYLYYSNSSMKCGDWIGHSGLGGQFLAINLKNGIVASYFSVIETDSGTDENYKRDMINMLDEIVNKNF
;
A
#
# COMPACT_ATOMS: atom_id res chain seq x y z
N GLN A 1 -4.02 -0.80 -15.26
CA GLN A 1 -4.51 -1.84 -14.35
C GLN A 1 -3.35 -2.66 -13.77
N ASP A 2 -2.37 -3.08 -14.58
CA ASP A 2 -1.26 -3.94 -14.14
C ASP A 2 -0.44 -3.35 -13.00
N VAL A 3 -0.19 -2.03 -13.00
CA VAL A 3 0.44 -1.33 -11.87
C VAL A 3 -0.39 -1.45 -10.59
N LEU A 4 -1.71 -1.25 -10.69
CA LEU A 4 -2.65 -1.35 -9.56
C LEU A 4 -2.73 -2.77 -8.98
N ASP A 5 -2.56 -3.78 -9.81
CA ASP A 5 -2.65 -5.20 -9.41
C ASP A 5 -1.28 -5.81 -9.08
N MET A 6 -0.22 -5.00 -8.97
CA MET A 6 1.16 -5.46 -8.78
C MET A 6 1.59 -6.52 -9.82
N ASN A 7 1.13 -6.34 -11.05
CA ASN A 7 1.30 -7.27 -12.17
C ASN A 7 2.29 -6.75 -13.22
N ILE A 8 3.31 -6.03 -12.78
CA ILE A 8 4.37 -5.49 -13.64
C ILE A 8 5.72 -6.03 -13.22
N GLN A 9 6.52 -6.43 -14.22
CA GLN A 9 7.91 -6.83 -14.05
C GLN A 9 8.83 -5.70 -14.51
N ASN A 10 9.60 -5.13 -13.59
CA ASN A 10 10.60 -4.11 -13.84
C ASN A 10 11.82 -4.33 -12.93
N SER A 11 12.87 -3.51 -13.09
CA SER A 11 14.13 -3.64 -12.37
C SER A 11 14.08 -3.28 -10.88
N TYR A 12 12.95 -2.75 -10.37
CA TYR A 12 12.83 -2.41 -8.97
C TYR A 12 12.82 -3.68 -8.08
N SER A 13 13.65 -3.69 -7.03
CA SER A 13 13.78 -4.81 -6.09
C SER A 13 13.29 -4.42 -4.70
N GLU A 14 12.50 -5.30 -4.08
CA GLU A 14 12.03 -5.24 -2.69
C GLU A 14 12.87 -6.13 -1.76
N ASP A 15 14.10 -6.46 -2.13
CA ASP A 15 14.99 -7.20 -1.23
C ASP A 15 15.51 -6.27 -0.12
N TYR A 16 14.89 -6.34 1.04
CA TYR A 16 15.24 -5.52 2.20
C TYR A 16 16.49 -6.03 2.96
N THR A 17 17.12 -7.09 2.50
CA THR A 17 18.37 -7.61 3.08
C THR A 17 19.62 -7.10 2.37
N ASP A 18 19.48 -6.58 1.16
CA ASP A 18 20.57 -6.02 0.36
C ASP A 18 20.49 -4.47 0.34
N PRO A 19 21.45 -3.76 0.97
CA PRO A 19 21.44 -2.29 1.04
C PRO A 19 21.66 -1.58 -0.31
N TYR A 20 21.94 -2.30 -1.37
CA TYR A 20 22.14 -1.74 -2.71
C TYR A 20 20.91 -1.90 -3.62
N THR A 21 19.81 -2.43 -3.11
CA THR A 21 18.58 -2.58 -3.89
C THR A 21 17.85 -1.27 -4.12
N SER A 22 16.92 -1.30 -5.06
CA SER A 22 16.12 -0.12 -5.41
C SER A 22 15.27 0.37 -4.23
N SER A 23 14.77 -0.50 -3.38
CA SER A 23 14.00 -0.12 -2.19
C SER A 23 14.85 0.69 -1.21
N PHE A 24 16.09 0.25 -0.91
CA PHE A 24 17.01 1.00 -0.06
C PHE A 24 17.44 2.34 -0.66
N LEU A 25 17.62 2.40 -1.99
CA LEU A 25 17.96 3.64 -2.69
C LEU A 25 16.78 4.61 -2.75
N HIS A 26 15.55 4.09 -2.69
CA HIS A 26 14.32 4.89 -2.69
C HIS A 26 14.04 5.55 -1.33
N GLU A 27 14.36 4.89 -0.21
CA GLU A 27 14.11 5.41 1.14
C GLU A 27 14.70 6.80 1.41
N PRO A 28 15.96 7.11 1.06
CA PRO A 28 16.52 8.46 1.23
C PRO A 28 15.82 9.51 0.36
N VAL A 29 15.39 9.13 -0.85
CA VAL A 29 14.64 10.03 -1.75
C VAL A 29 13.31 10.42 -1.15
N CYS A 30 12.67 9.50 -0.43
CA CYS A 30 11.36 9.70 0.23
C CYS A 30 11.46 10.27 1.66
N GLY A 31 12.66 10.63 2.12
CA GLY A 31 12.86 11.18 3.46
C GLY A 31 12.74 10.16 4.60
N TRP A 32 12.76 8.86 4.29
CA TRP A 32 12.68 7.80 5.30
C TRP A 32 14.04 7.44 5.89
N ARG A 33 15.09 7.62 5.12
CA ARG A 33 16.49 7.43 5.53
C ARG A 33 17.28 8.70 5.24
N LEU A 34 18.36 8.93 6.00
CA LEU A 34 19.25 10.05 5.71
C LEU A 34 19.87 9.90 4.33
N PRO A 35 19.78 10.91 3.46
CA PRO A 35 20.41 10.89 2.15
C PRO A 35 21.92 10.96 2.25
N ASP A 36 22.62 10.39 1.30
CA ASP A 36 24.02 10.62 1.04
C ASP A 36 24.23 11.65 -0.09
N ASP A 37 25.51 11.94 -0.41
CA ASP A 37 25.85 12.94 -1.41
C ASP A 37 25.35 12.57 -2.84
N SER A 38 25.08 11.29 -3.10
CA SER A 38 24.66 10.81 -4.42
C SER A 38 23.16 10.97 -4.67
N ASN A 39 22.33 10.86 -3.62
CA ASN A 39 20.87 10.85 -3.73
C ASN A 39 20.20 12.10 -3.11
N TYR A 40 20.97 12.99 -2.48
CA TYR A 40 20.48 14.19 -1.80
C TYR A 40 19.62 15.11 -2.70
N LYS A 41 19.86 15.14 -4.01
CA LYS A 41 19.16 16.03 -4.95
C LYS A 41 18.03 15.36 -5.72
N ILE A 42 17.89 14.07 -5.66
CA ILE A 42 16.90 13.32 -6.43
C ILE A 42 15.52 13.48 -5.76
N VAL A 43 14.48 13.69 -6.56
CA VAL A 43 13.07 13.67 -6.13
C VAL A 43 12.40 12.37 -6.55
N GLN A 44 11.25 12.04 -5.96
CA GLN A 44 10.56 10.78 -6.25
C GLN A 44 10.29 10.58 -7.73
N GLU A 45 9.82 11.60 -8.44
CA GLU A 45 9.53 11.48 -9.87
C GLU A 45 10.78 11.12 -10.69
N GLU A 46 11.93 11.72 -10.38
CA GLU A 46 13.20 11.41 -11.06
C GLU A 46 13.64 9.97 -10.77
N PHE A 47 13.55 9.55 -9.50
CA PHE A 47 13.87 8.18 -9.09
C PHE A 47 12.97 7.16 -9.81
N LEU A 48 11.66 7.38 -9.80
CA LEU A 48 10.69 6.49 -10.45
C LEU A 48 10.91 6.39 -11.96
N ASN A 49 11.28 7.50 -12.62
CA ASN A 49 11.63 7.52 -14.04
C ASN A 49 12.94 6.78 -14.36
N SER A 50 13.79 6.53 -13.38
CA SER A 50 15.02 5.74 -13.57
C SER A 50 14.81 4.22 -13.52
N ILE A 51 13.60 3.77 -13.14
CA ILE A 51 13.27 2.34 -13.10
C ILE A 51 13.08 1.83 -14.51
N GLU A 52 13.85 0.83 -14.90
CA GLU A 52 13.87 0.26 -16.23
C GLU A 52 13.16 -1.11 -16.27
N SER A 53 12.93 -1.62 -17.48
CA SER A 53 12.62 -3.03 -17.67
C SER A 53 13.85 -3.89 -17.33
N ILE A 54 13.63 -5.12 -16.89
CA ILE A 54 14.72 -6.08 -16.76
C ILE A 54 15.30 -6.33 -18.16
N LYS A 55 16.63 -6.25 -18.27
CA LYS A 55 17.32 -6.36 -19.56
C LYS A 55 16.94 -7.64 -20.31
N GLY A 56 16.40 -7.47 -21.50
CA GLY A 56 15.95 -8.58 -22.35
C GLY A 56 14.57 -9.12 -22.04
N GLU A 57 13.83 -8.48 -21.11
CA GLU A 57 12.47 -8.85 -20.74
C GLU A 57 11.46 -7.73 -21.05
N THR A 58 10.20 -8.11 -21.15
CA THR A 58 9.07 -7.16 -21.24
C THR A 58 8.59 -6.79 -19.84
N LEU A 59 7.79 -5.73 -19.73
CA LEU A 59 7.12 -5.37 -18.46
C LEU A 59 6.00 -6.35 -18.08
N GLU A 60 5.67 -7.31 -18.92
CA GLU A 60 4.64 -8.31 -18.68
C GLU A 60 5.09 -9.29 -17.60
N ASN A 61 4.29 -9.44 -16.56
CA ASN A 61 4.47 -10.49 -15.58
C ASN A 61 4.03 -11.84 -16.16
N LYS A 62 4.97 -12.73 -16.37
CA LYS A 62 4.74 -14.08 -16.89
C LYS A 62 4.51 -15.11 -15.79
N SER A 63 4.57 -14.71 -14.52
CA SER A 63 4.28 -15.59 -13.38
C SER A 63 2.79 -15.54 -13.02
N ASP A 64 2.33 -16.54 -12.28
CA ASP A 64 0.97 -16.56 -11.70
C ASP A 64 0.86 -15.72 -10.42
N LEU A 65 1.99 -15.17 -9.93
CA LEU A 65 2.05 -14.40 -8.70
C LEU A 65 2.28 -12.92 -8.96
N SER A 66 1.74 -12.06 -8.10
CA SER A 66 2.01 -10.63 -8.13
C SER A 66 3.49 -10.36 -7.80
N HIS A 67 4.04 -9.38 -8.46
CA HIS A 67 5.35 -8.82 -8.14
C HIS A 67 5.15 -7.52 -7.36
N TYR A 68 5.03 -7.63 -6.03
CA TYR A 68 4.90 -6.46 -5.18
C TYR A 68 6.08 -5.52 -5.36
N LYS A 69 5.78 -4.23 -5.56
CA LYS A 69 6.77 -3.17 -5.68
C LYS A 69 6.19 -1.86 -5.11
N SER A 70 6.84 -1.32 -4.10
CA SER A 70 6.49 -0.02 -3.51
C SER A 70 6.42 1.07 -4.58
N ALA A 71 7.39 1.08 -5.50
CA ALA A 71 7.43 2.04 -6.61
C ALA A 71 6.15 2.06 -7.46
N ASN A 72 5.42 0.95 -7.60
CA ASN A 72 4.16 0.93 -8.34
C ASN A 72 3.10 1.84 -7.68
N THR A 73 3.03 1.85 -6.35
CA THR A 73 2.13 2.75 -5.62
C THR A 73 2.54 4.21 -5.78
N ASP A 74 3.85 4.50 -5.69
CA ASP A 74 4.35 5.87 -5.82
C ASP A 74 4.20 6.42 -7.23
N VAL A 75 4.37 5.59 -8.27
CA VAL A 75 4.03 5.97 -9.66
C VAL A 75 2.57 6.39 -9.80
N LEU A 76 1.64 5.68 -9.13
CA LEU A 76 0.23 6.08 -9.13
C LEU A 76 0.03 7.45 -8.47
N GLY A 77 0.78 7.77 -7.42
CA GLY A 77 0.78 9.10 -6.79
C GLY A 77 1.19 10.19 -7.77
N VAL A 78 2.29 9.99 -8.51
CA VAL A 78 2.74 10.92 -9.58
C VAL A 78 1.66 11.09 -10.65
N VAL A 79 1.06 9.99 -11.10
CA VAL A 79 0.00 10.00 -12.12
C VAL A 79 -1.23 10.77 -11.64
N ILE A 80 -1.67 10.54 -10.39
CA ILE A 80 -2.81 11.25 -9.80
C ILE A 80 -2.54 12.75 -9.77
N GLU A 81 -1.36 13.18 -9.31
CA GLU A 81 -0.99 14.59 -9.26
C GLU A 81 -1.00 15.22 -10.65
N LYS A 82 -0.39 14.55 -11.64
CA LYS A 82 -0.35 15.05 -13.03
C LYS A 82 -1.72 15.14 -13.70
N ILE A 83 -2.58 14.16 -13.50
CA ILE A 83 -3.90 14.13 -14.15
C ILE A 83 -4.87 15.09 -13.47
N SER A 84 -4.85 15.19 -12.14
CA SER A 84 -5.78 16.03 -11.39
C SER A 84 -5.36 17.50 -11.33
N GLY A 85 -4.08 17.79 -11.53
CA GLY A 85 -3.50 19.12 -11.29
C GLY A 85 -3.48 19.54 -9.81
N LYS A 86 -3.82 18.62 -8.89
CA LYS A 86 -3.86 18.82 -7.44
C LYS A 86 -2.73 18.05 -6.78
N LYS A 87 -2.04 18.68 -5.82
CA LYS A 87 -0.94 18.05 -5.10
C LYS A 87 -1.39 16.80 -4.34
N LEU A 88 -0.58 15.75 -4.36
CA LEU A 88 -0.88 14.49 -3.70
C LEU A 88 -1.08 14.67 -2.19
N LYS A 89 -0.29 15.55 -1.56
CA LYS A 89 -0.47 15.91 -0.14
C LYS A 89 -1.86 16.46 0.18
N ASP A 90 -2.48 17.19 -0.74
CA ASP A 90 -3.80 17.77 -0.53
C ASP A 90 -4.89 16.69 -0.61
N TRP A 91 -4.72 15.69 -1.50
CA TRP A 91 -5.57 14.50 -1.52
C TRP A 91 -5.46 13.70 -0.23
N LEU A 92 -4.24 13.57 0.31
CA LEU A 92 -3.98 12.86 1.55
C LEU A 92 -4.64 13.58 2.74
N LEU A 93 -4.50 14.91 2.81
CA LEU A 93 -5.15 15.72 3.85
C LEU A 93 -6.68 15.60 3.81
N GLU A 94 -7.30 15.63 2.64
CA GLU A 94 -8.74 15.38 2.51
C GLU A 94 -9.15 14.00 3.04
N ALA A 95 -8.35 12.97 2.78
CA ALA A 95 -8.61 11.63 3.29
C ALA A 95 -8.47 11.56 4.83
N VAL A 96 -7.43 12.18 5.41
CA VAL A 96 -7.21 12.28 6.86
C VAL A 96 -8.36 13.01 7.54
N GLU A 97 -8.77 14.16 7.00
CA GLU A 97 -9.89 14.95 7.51
C GLU A 97 -11.22 14.19 7.41
N ALA A 98 -11.47 13.51 6.28
CA ALA A 98 -12.67 12.71 6.10
C ALA A 98 -12.69 11.48 7.00
N ALA A 99 -11.55 10.88 7.30
CA ALA A 99 -11.43 9.79 8.25
C ALA A 99 -11.69 10.23 9.69
N GLY A 100 -11.52 11.52 9.99
CA GLY A 100 -11.69 12.08 11.32
C GLY A 100 -10.60 11.61 12.30
N PHE A 101 -9.33 11.69 11.86
CA PHE A 101 -8.20 11.31 12.73
C PHE A 101 -8.20 12.14 14.02
N GLU A 102 -7.86 11.48 15.13
CA GLU A 102 -7.79 12.10 16.45
C GLU A 102 -6.41 12.68 16.73
N ASP A 103 -5.39 12.13 16.07
CA ASP A 103 -4.01 12.49 16.33
C ASP A 103 -3.29 12.85 15.01
N ALA A 104 -2.06 13.34 15.13
CA ALA A 104 -1.24 13.68 13.98
C ALA A 104 -0.84 12.44 13.19
N MET A 105 -0.94 12.54 11.86
CA MET A 105 -0.31 11.62 10.93
C MET A 105 1.01 12.21 10.46
N TYR A 106 2.08 11.44 10.53
CA TYR A 106 3.38 11.79 9.95
C TYR A 106 3.57 11.01 8.65
N MET A 107 4.17 11.66 7.67
CA MET A 107 4.42 11.07 6.35
C MET A 107 5.81 11.46 5.87
N GLY A 108 6.60 10.48 5.43
CA GLY A 108 7.83 10.76 4.69
C GLY A 108 7.50 11.49 3.38
N THR A 109 8.34 12.45 2.99
CA THR A 109 8.20 13.18 1.74
C THR A 109 9.55 13.33 1.06
N ASP A 110 9.54 13.48 -0.25
CA ASP A 110 10.71 13.98 -0.93
C ASP A 110 10.92 15.48 -0.67
N ARG A 111 11.98 16.05 -1.24
CA ARG A 111 12.34 17.45 -1.09
C ARG A 111 11.34 18.42 -1.72
N ASP A 112 10.50 17.97 -2.66
CA ASP A 112 9.43 18.76 -3.29
C ASP A 112 8.09 18.58 -2.56
N SER A 113 8.13 17.97 -1.37
CA SER A 113 6.98 17.70 -0.50
C SER A 113 5.97 16.73 -1.10
N MET A 114 6.42 15.82 -2.00
CA MET A 114 5.60 14.74 -2.49
C MET A 114 5.56 13.62 -1.44
N PRO A 115 4.38 13.21 -0.94
CA PRO A 115 4.26 12.15 0.05
C PRO A 115 4.74 10.79 -0.46
N TRP A 116 5.40 10.03 0.40
CA TRP A 116 5.76 8.64 0.13
C TRP A 116 4.60 7.70 0.50
N ILE A 117 3.70 7.48 -0.47
CA ILE A 117 2.42 6.78 -0.21
C ILE A 117 2.53 5.25 -0.20
N SER A 118 3.65 4.69 -0.64
CA SER A 118 3.85 3.24 -0.58
C SER A 118 4.29 2.74 0.80
N GLY A 119 4.75 3.62 1.72
CA GLY A 119 5.27 3.16 3.00
C GLY A 119 5.41 4.20 4.11
N GLY A 120 5.59 5.47 3.82
CA GLY A 120 6.09 6.49 4.77
C GLY A 120 5.13 6.99 5.85
N GLY A 121 3.99 6.33 6.09
CA GLY A 121 2.96 6.81 7.03
C GLY A 121 3.15 6.31 8.47
N CYS A 122 3.11 7.21 9.45
CA CYS A 122 3.07 6.90 10.88
C CYS A 122 1.82 7.50 11.52
N LEU A 123 1.01 6.66 12.16
CA LEU A 123 -0.24 7.06 12.81
C LEU A 123 -0.56 6.09 13.97
N ILE A 124 -1.45 6.49 14.86
CA ILE A 124 -1.92 5.62 15.95
C ILE A 124 -2.88 4.55 15.41
N SER A 125 -2.97 3.40 16.09
CA SER A 125 -3.82 2.27 15.66
C SER A 125 -5.29 2.65 15.52
N ARG A 126 -5.81 3.56 16.35
CA ARG A 126 -7.19 4.03 16.26
C ARG A 126 -7.46 4.82 14.99
N ASP A 127 -6.51 5.63 14.54
CA ASP A 127 -6.63 6.38 13.29
C ASP A 127 -6.43 5.47 12.07
N PHE A 128 -5.64 4.41 12.20
CA PHE A 128 -5.56 3.39 11.17
C PHE A 128 -6.90 2.64 10.99
N LEU A 129 -7.63 2.38 12.08
CA LEU A 129 -9.00 1.88 11.99
C LEU A 129 -9.95 2.90 11.35
N ARG A 130 -9.83 4.20 11.67
CA ARG A 130 -10.62 5.26 11.03
C ARG A 130 -10.37 5.36 9.53
N TYR A 131 -9.11 5.25 9.12
CA TYR A 131 -8.77 5.12 7.71
C TYR A 131 -9.50 3.92 7.07
N GLY A 132 -9.48 2.75 7.72
CA GLY A 132 -10.23 1.58 7.27
C GLY A 132 -11.75 1.82 7.19
N LEU A 133 -12.32 2.61 8.11
CA LEU A 133 -13.74 2.95 8.10
C LEU A 133 -14.17 3.77 6.88
N LEU A 134 -13.27 4.56 6.27
CA LEU A 134 -13.58 5.23 5.01
C LEU A 134 -13.92 4.23 3.91
N PHE A 135 -13.18 3.14 3.82
CA PHE A 135 -13.41 2.09 2.83
C PHE A 135 -14.69 1.31 3.12
N SER A 136 -14.92 0.91 4.39
CA SER A 136 -16.14 0.18 4.78
C SER A 136 -17.40 1.02 4.55
N ARG A 137 -17.29 2.33 4.67
CA ARG A 137 -18.37 3.31 4.43
C ARG A 137 -18.40 3.84 2.99
N ARG A 138 -17.71 3.17 2.06
CA ARG A 138 -17.71 3.51 0.63
C ARG A 138 -17.23 4.94 0.34
N GLY A 139 -16.25 5.41 1.09
CA GLY A 139 -15.69 6.75 0.97
C GLY A 139 -16.46 7.84 1.74
N HIS A 140 -17.47 7.47 2.53
CA HIS A 140 -18.19 8.43 3.36
C HIS A 140 -17.49 8.58 4.73
N GLY A 141 -16.96 9.77 4.97
CA GLY A 141 -16.25 10.13 6.19
C GLY A 141 -17.13 10.87 7.21
N VAL A 142 -16.48 11.51 8.18
CA VAL A 142 -17.12 12.38 9.15
C VAL A 142 -17.65 13.66 8.49
N GLU A 143 -18.63 14.33 9.11
CA GLU A 143 -19.20 15.62 8.64
C GLU A 143 -19.69 15.57 7.18
N ASN A 144 -20.21 14.43 6.72
CA ASN A 144 -20.68 14.22 5.35
C ASN A 144 -19.60 14.41 4.27
N ARG A 145 -18.32 14.41 4.64
CA ARG A 145 -17.23 14.45 3.67
C ARG A 145 -17.23 13.17 2.85
N LYS A 146 -16.96 13.28 1.56
CA LYS A 146 -16.84 12.12 0.67
C LYS A 146 -15.49 12.14 -0.03
N VAL A 147 -14.75 11.06 0.08
CA VAL A 147 -13.47 10.84 -0.58
C VAL A 147 -13.47 9.55 -1.36
N GLY A 148 -12.78 9.55 -2.50
CA GLY A 148 -12.65 8.36 -3.34
C GLY A 148 -13.91 8.02 -4.12
N SER A 149 -13.91 6.83 -4.72
CA SER A 149 -14.95 6.33 -5.61
C SER A 149 -15.54 5.02 -5.10
N GLU A 150 -16.82 5.02 -4.80
CA GLU A 150 -17.56 3.80 -4.43
C GLU A 150 -17.48 2.72 -5.52
N LYS A 151 -17.56 3.14 -6.80
CA LYS A 151 -17.38 2.24 -7.94
C LYS A 151 -16.00 1.57 -7.93
N PHE A 152 -14.94 2.33 -7.65
CA PHE A 152 -13.58 1.80 -7.59
C PHE A 152 -13.45 0.77 -6.46
N LEU A 153 -13.97 1.05 -5.28
CA LEU A 153 -13.96 0.12 -4.14
C LEU A 153 -14.73 -1.17 -4.46
N SER A 154 -15.90 -1.04 -5.08
CA SER A 154 -16.68 -2.21 -5.48
C SER A 154 -15.95 -3.05 -6.53
N GLN A 155 -15.30 -2.40 -7.50
CA GLN A 155 -14.49 -3.08 -8.52
C GLN A 155 -13.29 -3.80 -7.92
N THR A 156 -12.69 -3.29 -6.83
CA THR A 156 -11.58 -3.93 -6.14
C THR A 156 -11.93 -5.34 -5.67
N LEU A 157 -13.15 -5.58 -5.21
CA LEU A 157 -13.61 -6.92 -4.84
C LEU A 157 -13.95 -7.79 -6.05
N VAL A 158 -14.54 -7.22 -7.09
CA VAL A 158 -15.01 -7.96 -8.27
C VAL A 158 -13.86 -8.35 -9.20
N ASN A 159 -12.90 -7.47 -9.40
CA ASN A 159 -11.74 -7.73 -10.24
C ASN A 159 -11.01 -8.98 -9.76
N LYS A 160 -10.52 -9.81 -10.71
CA LYS A 160 -9.76 -11.01 -10.38
C LYS A 160 -8.53 -10.67 -9.52
N GLY A 161 -7.78 -9.62 -9.91
CA GLY A 161 -6.49 -9.30 -9.32
C GLY A 161 -5.43 -10.35 -9.64
N THR A 162 -4.25 -10.19 -9.06
CA THR A 162 -3.11 -11.10 -9.23
C THR A 162 -2.85 -11.84 -7.92
N LYS A 163 -2.64 -13.15 -7.98
CA LYS A 163 -2.33 -13.96 -6.77
C LYS A 163 -1.09 -13.41 -6.07
N TYR A 164 -1.17 -13.26 -4.76
CA TYR A 164 -0.07 -12.75 -3.96
C TYR A 164 0.53 -13.82 -3.03
N MET A 165 -0.31 -14.47 -2.25
CA MET A 165 0.11 -15.46 -1.25
C MET A 165 -0.94 -16.54 -1.09
N GLU A 166 -0.53 -17.78 -0.90
CA GLU A 166 -1.43 -18.85 -0.46
C GLU A 166 -1.58 -18.80 1.06
N LEU A 167 -2.81 -18.64 1.53
CA LEU A 167 -3.16 -18.58 2.95
C LEU A 167 -3.40 -19.98 3.54
N SER A 168 -4.06 -20.84 2.76
CA SER A 168 -4.33 -22.24 3.07
C SER A 168 -4.60 -22.99 1.76
N PRO A 169 -4.71 -24.33 1.74
CA PRO A 169 -4.94 -25.07 0.50
C PRO A 169 -6.10 -24.49 -0.33
N ASN A 170 -5.78 -24.05 -1.54
CA ASN A 170 -6.70 -23.42 -2.49
C ASN A 170 -7.32 -22.07 -2.06
N LYS A 171 -6.87 -21.45 -1.00
CA LYS A 171 -7.25 -20.10 -0.56
C LYS A 171 -6.10 -19.13 -0.77
N TYR A 172 -6.31 -18.12 -1.58
CA TYR A 172 -5.28 -17.15 -1.94
C TYR A 172 -5.66 -15.73 -1.51
N LEU A 173 -4.64 -15.00 -1.10
CA LEU A 173 -4.65 -13.55 -1.05
C LEU A 173 -4.29 -13.02 -2.44
N TYR A 174 -4.96 -11.99 -2.89
CA TYR A 174 -4.72 -11.35 -4.19
C TYR A 174 -4.35 -9.88 -4.00
N TYR A 175 -3.68 -9.30 -4.99
CA TYR A 175 -3.62 -7.85 -5.18
C TYR A 175 -4.67 -7.43 -6.21
N SER A 176 -5.45 -6.40 -5.88
CA SER A 176 -6.42 -5.78 -6.76
C SER A 176 -6.54 -4.30 -6.41
N ASN A 177 -6.35 -3.42 -7.38
CA ASN A 177 -6.44 -1.97 -7.19
C ASN A 177 -5.61 -1.46 -5.99
N SER A 178 -4.34 -1.83 -5.93
CA SER A 178 -3.38 -1.48 -4.87
C SER A 178 -3.79 -1.95 -3.46
N SER A 179 -4.68 -2.92 -3.36
CA SER A 179 -5.09 -3.50 -2.08
C SER A 179 -4.93 -5.00 -2.09
N MET A 180 -4.55 -5.57 -0.97
CA MET A 180 -4.74 -7.00 -0.74
C MET A 180 -6.23 -7.28 -0.68
N LYS A 181 -6.66 -8.44 -1.19
CA LYS A 181 -8.05 -8.89 -1.05
C LYS A 181 -8.16 -10.38 -0.83
N CYS A 182 -9.15 -10.78 -0.06
CA CYS A 182 -9.57 -12.18 0.10
C CYS A 182 -11.09 -12.22 0.40
N GLY A 183 -11.86 -12.89 -0.45
CA GLY A 183 -13.32 -12.93 -0.31
C GLY A 183 -13.97 -11.54 -0.31
N ASP A 184 -14.68 -11.22 0.77
CA ASP A 184 -15.44 -9.97 0.93
C ASP A 184 -14.63 -8.82 1.57
N TRP A 185 -13.35 -9.00 1.84
CA TRP A 185 -12.52 -7.98 2.46
C TRP A 185 -11.32 -7.55 1.59
N ILE A 186 -10.90 -6.30 1.82
CA ILE A 186 -9.66 -5.70 1.32
C ILE A 186 -8.77 -5.28 2.48
N GLY A 187 -7.49 -5.02 2.23
CA GLY A 187 -6.59 -4.57 3.29
C GLY A 187 -5.18 -4.29 2.85
N HIS A 188 -4.32 -4.09 3.84
CA HIS A 188 -2.90 -3.81 3.66
C HIS A 188 -2.04 -4.56 4.68
N SER A 189 -0.81 -4.85 4.30
CA SER A 189 0.25 -5.24 5.24
C SER A 189 1.44 -4.32 5.07
N GLY A 190 2.02 -3.87 6.17
CA GLY A 190 3.19 -2.99 6.19
C GLY A 190 4.42 -3.70 6.74
N LEU A 191 5.59 -3.19 6.39
CA LEU A 191 6.88 -3.61 6.92
C LEU A 191 6.86 -3.57 8.45
N GLY A 192 7.50 -4.55 9.10
CA GLY A 192 7.53 -4.63 10.55
C GLY A 192 6.26 -5.18 11.21
N GLY A 193 5.26 -5.64 10.42
CA GLY A 193 4.08 -6.32 10.95
C GLY A 193 2.87 -5.43 11.24
N GLN A 194 2.59 -4.49 10.35
CA GLN A 194 1.40 -3.65 10.39
C GLN A 194 0.32 -4.26 9.48
N PHE A 195 -0.90 -4.43 9.97
CA PHE A 195 -1.97 -5.08 9.21
C PHE A 195 -3.30 -4.34 9.36
N LEU A 196 -4.05 -4.29 8.27
CA LEU A 196 -5.42 -3.78 8.20
C LEU A 196 -6.26 -4.71 7.33
N ALA A 197 -7.43 -5.10 7.82
CA ALA A 197 -8.45 -5.80 7.04
C ALA A 197 -9.80 -5.09 7.18
N ILE A 198 -10.50 -4.93 6.06
CA ILE A 198 -11.74 -4.15 5.94
C ILE A 198 -12.75 -5.00 5.17
N ASN A 199 -13.76 -5.53 5.84
CA ASN A 199 -14.82 -6.24 5.15
C ASN A 199 -15.84 -5.25 4.60
N LEU A 200 -15.90 -5.17 3.27
CA LEU A 200 -16.76 -4.21 2.57
C LEU A 200 -18.24 -4.62 2.55
N LYS A 201 -18.57 -5.84 2.99
CA LYS A 201 -19.94 -6.36 3.01
C LYS A 201 -20.62 -6.15 4.37
N ASN A 202 -19.94 -6.47 5.46
CA ASN A 202 -20.48 -6.35 6.81
C ASN A 202 -19.98 -5.11 7.57
N GLY A 203 -19.00 -4.37 7.02
CA GLY A 203 -18.48 -3.13 7.60
C GLY A 203 -17.43 -3.30 8.69
N ILE A 204 -17.03 -4.53 9.02
CA ILE A 204 -16.04 -4.79 10.07
C ILE A 204 -14.66 -4.36 9.59
N VAL A 205 -13.96 -3.63 10.44
CA VAL A 205 -12.56 -3.21 10.25
C VAL A 205 -11.73 -3.73 11.40
N ALA A 206 -10.61 -4.37 11.09
CA ALA A 206 -9.65 -4.85 12.07
C ALA A 206 -8.24 -4.41 11.71
N SER A 207 -7.44 -3.99 12.70
CA SER A 207 -6.04 -3.67 12.53
C SER A 207 -5.20 -4.33 13.62
N TYR A 208 -3.96 -4.60 13.28
CA TYR A 208 -2.97 -5.14 14.18
C TYR A 208 -1.62 -4.48 13.93
N PHE A 209 -0.96 -4.04 14.99
CA PHE A 209 0.39 -3.50 14.96
C PHE A 209 1.33 -4.43 15.73
N SER A 210 2.45 -4.75 15.13
CA SER A 210 3.53 -5.50 15.76
C SER A 210 4.89 -4.95 15.37
N VAL A 211 5.93 -5.52 15.96
CA VAL A 211 7.32 -5.26 15.59
C VAL A 211 7.95 -6.60 15.24
N ILE A 212 8.33 -6.78 13.99
CA ILE A 212 9.08 -7.95 13.51
C ILE A 212 10.56 -7.60 13.53
N GLU A 213 11.31 -8.25 14.41
CA GLU A 213 12.75 -8.03 14.60
C GLU A 213 13.57 -9.00 13.72
N THR A 214 13.35 -8.97 12.41
CA THR A 214 14.17 -9.69 11.42
C THR A 214 14.92 -8.68 10.55
N ASP A 215 16.04 -9.07 9.96
CA ASP A 215 16.85 -8.19 9.09
C ASP A 215 16.04 -7.64 7.92
N SER A 216 15.09 -8.42 7.40
CA SER A 216 14.18 -8.01 6.33
C SER A 216 12.95 -7.23 6.81
N GLY A 217 12.69 -7.15 8.13
CA GLY A 217 11.44 -6.60 8.68
C GLY A 217 10.19 -7.42 8.28
N THR A 218 10.36 -8.63 7.72
CA THR A 218 9.29 -9.51 7.27
C THR A 218 9.50 -10.95 7.74
N ASP A 219 8.40 -11.65 7.97
CA ASP A 219 8.35 -13.09 8.22
C ASP A 219 7.07 -13.62 7.53
N GLU A 220 7.24 -14.45 6.51
CA GLU A 220 6.13 -14.93 5.67
C GLU A 220 5.17 -15.85 6.44
N ASN A 221 5.63 -16.62 7.41
CA ASN A 221 4.76 -17.46 8.23
C ASN A 221 3.94 -16.61 9.19
N TYR A 222 4.61 -15.69 9.90
CA TYR A 222 3.95 -14.74 10.77
C TYR A 222 2.91 -13.90 9.99
N LYS A 223 3.27 -13.39 8.82
CA LYS A 223 2.38 -12.63 7.95
C LYS A 223 1.13 -13.45 7.57
N ARG A 224 1.32 -14.72 7.18
CA ARG A 224 0.21 -15.63 6.86
C ARG A 224 -0.70 -15.87 8.06
N ASP A 225 -0.14 -16.10 9.23
CA ASP A 225 -0.91 -16.34 10.46
C ASP A 225 -1.72 -15.10 10.85
N MET A 226 -1.12 -13.91 10.79
CA MET A 226 -1.83 -12.64 11.07
C MET A 226 -2.94 -12.37 10.06
N ILE A 227 -2.72 -12.61 8.79
CA ILE A 227 -3.74 -12.46 7.76
C ILE A 227 -4.89 -13.47 7.97
N ASN A 228 -4.59 -14.72 8.30
CA ASN A 228 -5.63 -15.71 8.62
C ASN A 228 -6.44 -15.31 9.86
N MET A 229 -5.78 -14.85 10.91
CA MET A 229 -6.47 -14.33 12.11
C MET A 229 -7.40 -13.14 11.76
N LEU A 230 -6.93 -12.18 10.97
CA LEU A 230 -7.74 -11.04 10.56
C LEU A 230 -8.90 -11.46 9.64
N ASP A 231 -8.67 -12.40 8.73
CA ASP A 231 -9.70 -12.99 7.89
C ASP A 231 -10.84 -13.61 8.72
N GLU A 232 -10.50 -14.36 9.77
CA GLU A 232 -11.48 -14.90 10.71
C GLU A 232 -12.26 -13.80 11.46
N ILE A 233 -11.57 -12.76 11.91
CA ILE A 233 -12.18 -11.65 12.65
C ILE A 233 -13.17 -10.88 11.77
N VAL A 234 -12.75 -10.48 10.56
CA VAL A 234 -13.59 -9.61 9.72
C VAL A 234 -14.73 -10.36 9.02
N ASN A 235 -14.69 -11.70 8.99
CA ASN A 235 -15.76 -12.52 8.45
C ASN A 235 -16.74 -13.04 9.51
N LYS A 236 -16.54 -12.70 10.80
CA LYS A 236 -17.51 -13.07 11.84
C LYS A 236 -18.87 -12.43 11.58
N ASN A 237 -19.91 -13.22 11.74
CA ASN A 237 -21.28 -12.73 11.83
C ASN A 237 -21.56 -12.46 13.31
N PHE A 238 -21.75 -11.20 13.68
CA PHE A 238 -22.18 -10.77 15.01
C PHE A 238 -23.68 -10.61 15.04
#